data_327189ccce96793514de395faee24961
#
_entry.id   327189ccce96793514de395faee24961
#
_cell.length_a   1.000
_cell.length_b   1.000
_cell.length_c   1.000
_cell.angle_alpha   90.00
_cell.angle_beta   90.00
_cell.angle_gamma   90.00
#
_symmetry.space_group_name_H-M   'P 1'
#
loop_
_entity.id
_entity.type
_entity.pdbx_description
1 polymer ?
#
loop_
_entity_poly.entity_id
_entity_poly.type
_entity_poly.pdbx_seq_one_letter_code
_entity_poly.pdbx_strand_id
1 'polypeptide(L)'
;MVSFKTHKFTLVPENLYVDNSDLDFLEVSNVINPIIETTHHCLHKSLGLVNVFTGDLRLMKLLKSFYQSAEIKVLHQGSSFIEGINVVAPKSEAREMMICVDRGIFHIAIIENNSLHYYNQFAIKKNEDGLKYIMLL
;
A
#
# COMPACT_ATOMS: atom_id res chain seq x y z
N MET A 1 -10.11 5.83 -12.45
CA MET A 1 -9.25 5.46 -11.31
C MET A 1 -9.75 4.15 -10.70
N VAL A 2 -8.84 3.24 -10.37
CA VAL A 2 -9.13 1.96 -9.74
C VAL A 2 -8.22 1.78 -8.53
N SER A 3 -8.73 1.27 -7.41
CA SER A 3 -7.94 0.96 -6.22
C SER A 3 -7.99 -0.53 -5.93
N PHE A 4 -6.84 -1.16 -5.83
CA PHE A 4 -6.73 -2.56 -5.43
C PHE A 4 -6.58 -2.71 -3.92
N LYS A 5 -7.30 -3.69 -3.39
CA LYS A 5 -7.20 -4.15 -2.02
C LYS A 5 -6.41 -5.46 -2.01
N THR A 6 -5.10 -5.37 -1.82
CA THR A 6 -4.20 -6.52 -1.81
C THR A 6 -3.28 -6.47 -0.60
N HIS A 7 -2.87 -7.65 -0.12
CA HIS A 7 -1.84 -7.78 0.91
C HIS A 7 -0.43 -7.91 0.32
N LYS A 8 -0.32 -8.07 -1.00
CA LYS A 8 0.95 -8.19 -1.70
C LYS A 8 1.41 -6.81 -2.15
N PHE A 9 2.12 -6.14 -1.28
CA PHE A 9 2.71 -4.83 -1.53
C PHE A 9 4.05 -4.70 -0.78
N THR A 10 4.84 -3.74 -1.19
CA THR A 10 6.06 -3.31 -0.49
C THR A 10 6.26 -1.81 -0.65
N LEU A 11 6.81 -1.18 0.37
CA LEU A 11 7.24 0.21 0.32
C LEU A 11 8.74 0.26 0.07
N VAL A 12 9.12 0.93 -1.00
CA VAL A 12 10.52 1.09 -1.43
C VAL A 12 10.90 2.55 -1.28
N PRO A 13 12.01 2.90 -0.63
CA PRO A 13 12.55 4.26 -0.68
C PRO A 13 12.74 4.72 -2.13
N GLU A 14 12.30 5.95 -2.45
CA GLU A 14 12.33 6.48 -3.82
C GLU A 14 13.73 6.41 -4.44
N ASN A 15 14.77 6.69 -3.64
CA ASN A 15 16.17 6.64 -4.10
C ASN A 15 16.72 5.23 -4.36
N LEU A 16 16.00 4.18 -3.93
CA LEU A 16 16.36 2.78 -4.18
C LEU A 16 15.47 2.14 -5.24
N TYR A 17 14.40 2.81 -5.62
CA TYR A 17 13.49 2.28 -6.64
C TYR A 17 14.12 2.38 -8.04
N VAL A 18 14.01 1.31 -8.79
CA VAL A 18 14.47 1.21 -10.18
C VAL A 18 13.26 0.97 -11.08
N ASP A 19 13.15 1.72 -12.16
CA ASP A 19 12.06 1.55 -13.13
C ASP A 19 12.01 0.12 -13.68
N ASN A 20 10.80 -0.39 -13.84
CA ASN A 20 10.49 -1.74 -14.33
C ASN A 20 10.95 -2.90 -13.41
N SER A 21 11.28 -2.63 -12.14
CA SER A 21 11.67 -3.64 -11.14
C SER A 21 10.57 -3.97 -10.12
N ASP A 22 9.31 -3.63 -10.42
CA ASP A 22 8.18 -3.87 -9.53
C ASP A 22 8.09 -5.33 -9.06
N LEU A 23 8.28 -6.26 -10.00
CA LEU A 23 8.23 -7.68 -9.71
C LEU A 23 9.35 -8.10 -8.75
N ASP A 24 10.56 -7.63 -8.97
CA ASP A 24 11.73 -7.98 -8.16
C ASP A 24 11.52 -7.54 -6.70
N PHE A 25 11.00 -6.31 -6.49
CA PHE A 25 10.70 -5.82 -5.14
C PHE A 25 9.58 -6.61 -4.45
N LEU A 26 8.55 -7.02 -5.19
CA LEU A 26 7.45 -7.80 -4.63
C LEU A 26 7.85 -9.23 -4.27
N GLU A 27 8.68 -9.87 -5.08
CA GLU A 27 9.11 -11.26 -4.89
C GLU A 27 10.03 -11.45 -3.67
N VAL A 28 10.60 -10.38 -3.11
CA VAL A 28 11.36 -10.43 -1.84
C VAL A 28 10.51 -10.99 -0.70
N SER A 29 9.22 -10.66 -0.67
CA SER A 29 8.34 -11.02 0.45
C SER A 29 7.02 -11.69 0.04
N ASN A 30 6.76 -11.84 -1.25
CA ASN A 30 5.50 -12.36 -1.77
C ASN A 30 5.74 -13.38 -2.89
N VAL A 31 4.83 -14.34 -3.00
CA VAL A 31 4.76 -15.22 -4.17
C VAL A 31 3.78 -14.58 -5.17
N ILE A 32 4.28 -14.24 -6.35
CA ILE A 32 3.49 -13.60 -7.41
C ILE A 32 3.12 -14.63 -8.47
N ASN A 33 1.85 -14.66 -8.86
CA ASN A 33 1.38 -15.51 -9.95
C ASN A 33 1.10 -14.65 -11.21
N PRO A 34 1.99 -14.64 -12.21
CA PRO A 34 1.87 -13.79 -13.39
C PRO A 34 0.67 -14.12 -14.30
N ILE A 35 0.02 -15.28 -14.08
CA ILE A 35 -1.18 -15.68 -14.85
C ILE A 35 -2.40 -14.88 -14.39
N ILE A 36 -2.46 -14.50 -13.13
CA ILE A 36 -3.64 -13.84 -12.52
C ILE A 36 -3.31 -12.47 -11.90
N GLU A 37 -2.05 -12.14 -11.71
CA GLU A 37 -1.60 -10.91 -11.08
C GLU A 37 -0.78 -10.04 -12.04
N THR A 38 -0.92 -8.75 -11.90
CA THR A 38 -0.08 -7.74 -12.56
C THR A 38 0.54 -6.84 -11.48
N THR A 39 1.68 -6.24 -11.78
CA THR A 39 2.37 -5.35 -10.85
C THR A 39 2.10 -3.90 -11.21
N HIS A 40 2.03 -3.07 -10.18
CA HIS A 40 1.81 -1.64 -10.28
C HIS A 40 2.63 -0.93 -9.21
N HIS A 41 2.89 0.35 -9.41
CA HIS A 41 3.50 1.20 -8.40
C HIS A 41 2.85 2.57 -8.31
N CYS A 42 3.02 3.22 -7.17
CA CYS A 42 2.55 4.58 -6.91
C CYS A 42 3.63 5.35 -6.13
N LEU A 43 4.07 6.47 -6.69
CA LEU A 43 5.05 7.34 -6.04
C LEU A 43 4.36 8.28 -5.04
N HIS A 44 4.82 8.26 -3.80
CA HIS A 44 4.47 9.15 -2.69
C HIS A 44 5.59 10.18 -2.50
N LYS A 45 5.62 11.22 -3.34
CA LYS A 45 6.71 12.23 -3.35
C LYS A 45 6.94 12.89 -1.99
N SER A 46 5.86 13.21 -1.28
CA SER A 46 5.91 13.85 0.03
C SER A 46 6.60 13.01 1.10
N LEU A 47 6.67 11.70 0.89
CA LEU A 47 7.26 10.73 1.82
C LEU A 47 8.56 10.11 1.29
N GLY A 48 8.93 10.40 0.03
CA GLY A 48 10.10 9.79 -0.62
C GLY A 48 9.98 8.27 -0.76
N LEU A 49 8.76 7.75 -0.98
CA LEU A 49 8.45 6.32 -1.03
C LEU A 49 7.72 5.96 -2.32
N VAL A 50 8.00 4.77 -2.82
CA VAL A 50 7.24 4.10 -3.89
C VAL A 50 6.52 2.90 -3.29
N ASN A 51 5.20 2.88 -3.39
CA ASN A 51 4.41 1.71 -3.03
C ASN A 51 4.26 0.81 -4.26
N VAL A 52 4.84 -0.36 -4.20
CA VAL A 52 4.76 -1.39 -5.25
C VAL A 52 3.77 -2.46 -4.80
N PHE A 53 2.83 -2.86 -5.67
CA PHE A 53 1.74 -3.76 -5.29
C PHE A 53 1.22 -4.58 -6.47
N THR A 54 0.47 -5.64 -6.17
CA THR A 54 -0.20 -6.45 -7.20
C THR A 54 -1.62 -5.95 -7.48
N GLY A 55 -2.09 -6.23 -8.69
CA GLY A 55 -3.49 -6.08 -9.10
C GLY A 55 -4.02 -7.34 -9.79
N ASP A 56 -5.34 -7.50 -9.85
CA ASP A 56 -5.96 -8.60 -10.59
C ASP A 56 -5.84 -8.34 -12.10
N LEU A 57 -5.12 -9.21 -12.79
CA LEU A 57 -4.87 -9.10 -14.23
C LEU A 57 -6.16 -9.19 -15.06
N ARG A 58 -7.12 -10.03 -14.64
CA ARG A 58 -8.38 -10.22 -15.37
C ARG A 58 -9.25 -8.98 -15.26
N LEU A 59 -9.32 -8.39 -14.06
CA LEU A 59 -10.02 -7.13 -13.84
C LEU A 59 -9.39 -6.00 -14.67
N MET A 60 -8.06 -5.91 -14.70
CA MET A 60 -7.37 -4.91 -15.51
C MET A 60 -7.64 -5.07 -17.01
N LYS A 61 -7.65 -6.30 -17.52
CA LYS A 61 -8.01 -6.58 -18.92
C LYS A 61 -9.45 -6.19 -19.20
N LEU A 62 -10.38 -6.51 -18.30
CA LEU A 62 -11.80 -6.16 -18.41
C LEU A 62 -11.97 -4.63 -18.46
N LEU A 63 -11.36 -3.91 -17.51
CA LEU A 63 -11.44 -2.45 -17.46
C LEU A 63 -10.88 -1.81 -18.74
N LYS A 64 -9.75 -2.29 -19.26
CA LYS A 64 -9.18 -1.81 -20.50
C LYS A 64 -10.08 -2.09 -21.71
N SER A 65 -10.83 -3.19 -21.72
CA SER A 65 -11.77 -3.49 -22.81
C SER A 65 -12.98 -2.55 -22.82
N PHE A 66 -13.46 -2.11 -21.65
CA PHE A 66 -14.57 -1.15 -21.54
C PHE A 66 -14.13 0.31 -21.73
N TYR A 67 -12.93 0.66 -21.31
CA TYR A 67 -12.41 2.02 -21.31
C TYR A 67 -11.18 2.16 -22.21
N GLN A 68 -11.34 1.81 -23.49
CA GLN A 68 -10.24 1.74 -24.46
C GLN A 68 -9.50 3.07 -24.67
N SER A 69 -10.21 4.18 -24.55
CA SER A 69 -9.65 5.53 -24.74
C SER A 69 -9.25 6.23 -23.45
N ALA A 70 -9.47 5.59 -22.28
CA ALA A 70 -9.20 6.20 -20.99
C ALA A 70 -7.87 5.71 -20.39
N GLU A 71 -7.13 6.64 -19.83
CA GLU A 71 -6.02 6.31 -18.96
C GLU A 71 -6.55 5.78 -17.61
N ILE A 72 -6.20 4.54 -17.27
CA ILE A 72 -6.62 3.91 -16.02
C ILE A 72 -5.54 4.13 -14.97
N LYS A 73 -5.78 5.09 -14.06
CA LYS A 73 -4.94 5.27 -12.88
C LYS A 73 -5.22 4.17 -11.86
N VAL A 74 -4.17 3.45 -11.50
CA VAL A 74 -4.22 2.32 -10.55
C VAL A 74 -3.60 2.75 -9.23
N LEU A 75 -4.29 2.47 -8.13
CA LEU A 75 -3.84 2.79 -6.77
C LEU A 75 -3.94 1.54 -5.87
N HIS A 76 -3.19 1.54 -4.80
CA HIS A 76 -3.32 0.61 -3.69
C HIS A 76 -4.14 1.24 -2.56
N GLN A 77 -4.94 0.46 -1.85
CA GLN A 77 -5.72 0.95 -0.72
C GLN A 77 -4.83 1.60 0.35
N GLY A 78 -3.68 1.01 0.64
CA GLY A 78 -2.71 1.56 1.58
C GLY A 78 -2.15 2.92 1.18
N SER A 79 -2.04 3.20 -0.12
CA SER A 79 -1.60 4.50 -0.62
C SER A 79 -2.49 5.64 -0.17
N SER A 80 -3.80 5.44 -0.18
CA SER A 80 -4.76 6.45 0.29
C SER A 80 -4.63 6.71 1.80
N PHE A 81 -4.39 5.65 2.58
CA PHE A 81 -4.16 5.77 4.02
C PHE A 81 -2.85 6.50 4.33
N ILE A 82 -1.76 6.13 3.66
CA ILE A 82 -0.44 6.77 3.83
C ILE A 82 -0.50 8.26 3.49
N GLU A 83 -1.11 8.64 2.36
CA GLU A 83 -1.28 10.04 1.98
C GLU A 83 -2.19 10.79 2.95
N GLY A 84 -3.29 10.17 3.39
CA GLY A 84 -4.19 10.76 4.38
C GLY A 84 -3.48 11.06 5.70
N ILE A 85 -2.66 10.15 6.18
CA ILE A 85 -1.85 10.35 7.38
C ILE A 85 -0.91 11.54 7.22
N ASN A 86 -0.21 11.63 6.09
CA ASN A 86 0.73 12.73 5.83
C ASN A 86 0.07 14.11 5.86
N VAL A 87 -1.23 14.17 5.56
CA VAL A 87 -2.02 15.42 5.61
C VAL A 87 -2.51 15.74 7.01
N VAL A 88 -2.95 14.73 7.79
CA VAL A 88 -3.65 14.93 9.06
C VAL A 88 -2.77 14.73 10.29
N ALA A 89 -1.62 14.05 10.15
CA ALA A 89 -0.72 13.85 11.26
C ALA A 89 -0.23 15.20 11.81
N PRO A 90 -0.28 15.42 13.12
CA PRO A 90 0.30 16.59 13.72
C PRO A 90 1.78 16.72 13.36
N LYS A 91 2.22 17.91 13.05
CA LYS A 91 3.65 18.18 12.86
C LYS A 91 4.33 18.22 14.24
N SER A 92 4.56 17.06 14.80
CA SER A 92 5.17 16.90 16.12
C SER A 92 6.43 16.04 16.04
N GLU A 93 7.33 16.20 16.97
CA GLU A 93 8.50 15.32 17.13
C GLU A 93 8.13 14.01 17.85
N ALA A 94 6.90 13.88 18.28
CA ALA A 94 6.42 12.68 18.96
C ALA A 94 6.28 11.52 17.98
N ARG A 95 6.50 10.32 18.50
CA ARG A 95 6.17 9.08 17.78
C ARG A 95 4.67 8.83 17.89
N GLU A 96 4.00 8.75 16.78
CA GLU A 96 2.55 8.58 16.69
C GLU A 96 2.18 7.30 15.95
N MET A 97 1.16 6.63 16.46
CA MET A 97 0.58 5.44 15.83
C MET A 97 -0.79 5.79 15.27
N MET A 98 -0.97 5.58 13.98
CA MET A 98 -2.23 5.77 13.28
C MET A 98 -2.82 4.43 12.87
N ILE A 99 -4.09 4.24 13.17
CA ILE A 99 -4.80 2.98 12.92
C ILE A 99 -6.05 3.27 12.10
N CYS A 100 -6.32 2.43 11.11
CA CYS A 100 -7.57 2.41 10.37
C CYS A 100 -8.06 0.97 10.23
N VAL A 101 -9.34 0.76 10.47
CA VAL A 101 -10.01 -0.53 10.23
C VAL A 101 -10.99 -0.36 9.08
N ASP A 102 -10.75 -1.06 7.99
CA ASP A 102 -11.63 -1.06 6.83
C ASP A 102 -11.94 -2.49 6.36
N ARG A 103 -13.21 -2.88 6.48
CA ARG A 103 -13.75 -4.14 5.94
C ARG A 103 -12.87 -5.37 6.24
N GLY A 104 -12.48 -5.53 7.51
CA GLY A 104 -11.67 -6.67 7.97
C GLY A 104 -10.18 -6.55 7.67
N ILE A 105 -9.71 -5.38 7.23
CA ILE A 105 -8.30 -5.03 7.18
C ILE A 105 -7.98 -4.00 8.25
N PHE A 106 -6.93 -4.27 9.00
CA PHE A 106 -6.35 -3.42 10.00
C PHE A 106 -5.08 -2.79 9.43
N HIS A 107 -5.14 -1.49 9.17
CA HIS A 107 -4.00 -0.69 8.73
C HIS A 107 -3.35 -0.07 9.96
N ILE A 108 -2.04 -0.12 10.02
CA ILE A 108 -1.26 0.50 11.07
C ILE A 108 -0.06 1.24 10.47
N ALA A 109 0.14 2.47 10.90
CA ALA A 109 1.30 3.27 10.54
C ALA A 109 1.93 3.89 11.78
N ILE A 110 3.25 3.98 11.78
CA ILE A 110 4.03 4.71 12.78
C ILE A 110 4.72 5.87 12.10
N ILE A 111 4.49 7.06 12.63
CA ILE A 111 5.08 8.30 12.17
C ILE A 111 5.95 8.85 13.28
N GLU A 112 7.12 9.33 12.94
CA GLU A 112 8.04 9.99 13.84
C GLU A 112 8.79 11.08 13.08
N ASN A 113 8.91 12.27 13.65
CA ASN A 113 9.55 13.42 13.01
C ASN A 113 9.00 13.73 11.60
N ASN A 114 7.68 13.64 11.42
CA ASN A 114 6.99 13.81 10.14
C ASN A 114 7.39 12.82 9.04
N SER A 115 8.00 11.70 9.41
CA SER A 115 8.39 10.63 8.49
C SER A 115 7.63 9.35 8.78
N LEU A 116 7.23 8.63 7.75
CA LEU A 116 6.64 7.31 7.90
C LEU A 116 7.75 6.29 8.20
N HIS A 117 7.74 5.77 9.43
CA HIS A 117 8.71 4.76 9.89
C HIS A 117 8.23 3.32 9.66
N TYR A 118 6.92 3.12 9.72
CA TYR A 118 6.33 1.80 9.54
C TYR A 118 4.93 1.93 8.95
N TYR A 119 4.60 1.04 8.04
CA TYR A 119 3.25 0.81 7.59
C TYR A 119 3.06 -0.67 7.26
N ASN A 120 1.97 -1.23 7.73
CA ASN A 120 1.54 -2.56 7.33
C ASN A 120 0.02 -2.71 7.42
N GLN A 121 -0.49 -3.78 6.83
CA GLN A 121 -1.90 -4.13 6.89
C GLN A 121 -2.07 -5.61 7.23
N PHE A 122 -3.07 -5.91 8.04
CA PHE A 122 -3.35 -7.24 8.54
C PHE A 122 -4.82 -7.57 8.34
N ALA A 123 -5.10 -8.81 7.93
CA ALA A 123 -6.46 -9.31 7.94
C ALA A 123 -6.88 -9.57 9.40
N ILE A 124 -8.04 -9.03 9.81
CA ILE A 124 -8.62 -9.27 11.12
C ILE A 124 -9.99 -9.92 10.97
N LYS A 125 -10.25 -10.93 11.78
CA LYS A 125 -11.55 -11.61 11.88
C LYS A 125 -12.31 -11.18 13.14
N LYS A 126 -11.59 -10.79 14.18
CA LYS A 126 -12.12 -10.33 15.47
C LYS A 126 -11.37 -9.06 15.90
N ASN A 127 -12.05 -8.24 16.72
CA ASN A 127 -11.46 -7.01 17.26
C ASN A 127 -10.17 -7.28 18.07
N GLU A 128 -10.09 -8.43 18.74
CA GLU A 128 -8.92 -8.85 19.52
C GLU A 128 -7.68 -9.08 18.66
N ASP A 129 -7.85 -9.41 17.37
CA ASP A 129 -6.72 -9.61 16.46
C ASP A 129 -5.95 -8.30 16.24
N GLY A 130 -6.64 -7.16 16.20
CA GLY A 130 -6.01 -5.85 16.09
C GLY A 130 -5.08 -5.53 17.27
N LEU A 131 -5.50 -5.86 18.49
CA LEU A 131 -4.68 -5.65 19.69
C LEU A 131 -3.38 -6.46 19.66
N LYS A 132 -3.42 -7.70 19.15
CA LYS A 132 -2.21 -8.52 19.00
C LYS A 132 -1.18 -7.85 18.09
N TYR A 133 -1.63 -7.27 16.98
CA TYR A 133 -0.73 -6.58 16.05
C TYR A 133 -0.13 -5.30 16.64
N ILE A 134 -0.90 -4.56 17.45
CA ILE A 134 -0.38 -3.39 18.18
C ILE A 134 0.70 -3.79 19.17
N MET A 135 0.51 -4.90 19.87
CA MET A 135 1.47 -5.37 20.88
C MET A 135 2.78 -5.91 20.30
N LEU A 136 2.85 -6.16 18.99
CA LEU A 136 4.04 -6.63 18.30
C LEU A 136 4.93 -5.48 17.77
N LEU A 137 4.49 -4.25 17.89
CA LEU A 137 5.16 -3.02 17.42
C LEU A 137 5.81 -2.26 18.56
#